data_72eb1b791a6913146993f8066eaf8d8a
#
_entry.id   72eb1b791a6913146993f8066eaf8d8a
#
_cell.length_a   1.000
_cell.length_b   1.000
_cell.length_c   1.000
_cell.angle_alpha   90.00
_cell.angle_beta   90.00
_cell.angle_gamma   90.00
#
_symmetry.space_group_name_H-M   'P 1'
#
loop_
_entity.id
_entity.type
_entity.pdbx_description
1 polymer ?
#
loop_
_entity_poly.entity_id
_entity_poly.type
_entity_poly.pdbx_seq_one_letter_code
_entity_poly.pdbx_strand_id
1 'polypeptide(L)'
;MYKIAVMGDYDSIYGFAALGLDIVPVAEPFDPEAAGRKLREMAGKDYAVIYITESLAAVLEEEIDSYRMEKLPAIIPIPGVSGNNGMGIKMVKKSVEQAVGTDIVFQDKNRR
;
A
#
# COMPACT_ATOMS: atom_id res chain seq x y z
N MET A 1 4.57 8.13 15.56
CA MET A 1 4.02 6.88 15.15
C MET A 1 3.86 6.79 13.66
N TYR A 2 4.19 5.66 13.08
CA TYR A 2 4.12 5.51 11.65
C TYR A 2 2.79 4.94 11.22
N LYS A 3 2.38 5.29 10.02
CA LYS A 3 1.13 4.82 9.44
C LYS A 3 1.40 3.93 8.26
N ILE A 4 0.37 3.33 7.71
CA ILE A 4 0.47 2.48 6.54
C ILE A 4 -0.53 2.99 5.51
N ALA A 5 -0.08 3.16 4.28
CA ALA A 5 -0.93 3.63 3.19
C ALA A 5 -1.01 2.62 2.08
N VAL A 6 -2.05 2.72 1.27
CA VAL A 6 -2.15 1.93 0.06
C VAL A 6 -2.53 2.86 -1.08
N MET A 7 -1.86 2.73 -2.20
CA MET A 7 -1.96 3.63 -3.32
C MET A 7 -2.28 2.88 -4.59
N GLY A 8 -3.19 3.38 -5.39
CA GLY A 8 -3.53 2.73 -6.64
C GLY A 8 -4.89 3.21 -7.13
N ASP A 9 -5.44 2.53 -8.13
CA ASP A 9 -6.76 2.89 -8.61
C ASP A 9 -7.79 2.59 -7.54
N TYR A 10 -8.81 3.41 -7.47
CA TYR A 10 -9.77 3.33 -6.38
C TYR A 10 -10.39 1.95 -6.23
N ASP A 11 -10.76 1.32 -7.36
CA ASP A 11 -11.43 0.03 -7.31
C ASP A 11 -10.55 -1.05 -6.68
N SER A 12 -9.24 -0.91 -6.81
CA SER A 12 -8.34 -1.90 -6.25
C SER A 12 -8.09 -1.68 -4.78
N ILE A 13 -8.20 -0.46 -4.29
CA ILE A 13 -7.72 -0.18 -2.94
C ILE A 13 -8.78 0.18 -1.92
N TYR A 14 -10.01 0.48 -2.35
CA TYR A 14 -10.97 1.03 -1.39
C TYR A 14 -11.26 0.08 -0.22
N GLY A 15 -11.15 -1.22 -0.45
CA GLY A 15 -11.43 -2.18 0.61
C GLY A 15 -10.43 -2.14 1.75
N PHE A 16 -9.25 -1.60 1.50
CA PHE A 16 -8.23 -1.57 2.53
C PHE A 16 -8.53 -0.54 3.61
N ALA A 17 -9.43 0.40 3.32
CA ALA A 17 -9.81 1.37 4.34
C ALA A 17 -10.44 0.66 5.55
N ALA A 18 -11.08 -0.47 5.33
CA ALA A 18 -11.68 -1.21 6.40
C ALA A 18 -10.65 -1.81 7.35
N LEU A 19 -9.40 -1.90 6.91
CA LEU A 19 -8.34 -2.42 7.75
C LEU A 19 -7.58 -1.31 8.46
N GLY A 20 -8.04 -0.07 8.32
CA GLY A 20 -7.38 1.05 8.99
C GLY A 20 -6.23 1.66 8.23
N LEU A 21 -6.03 1.28 6.98
CA LEU A 21 -4.98 1.89 6.18
C LEU A 21 -5.49 3.18 5.55
N ASP A 22 -4.57 4.08 5.28
CA ASP A 22 -4.91 5.31 4.56
C ASP A 22 -4.92 4.98 3.08
N ILE A 23 -6.03 5.20 2.40
CA ILE A 23 -6.09 4.91 0.98
C ILE A 23 -5.79 6.18 0.19
N VAL A 24 -5.01 6.03 -0.87
CA VAL A 24 -4.59 7.16 -1.70
C VAL A 24 -4.93 6.82 -3.14
N PRO A 25 -6.14 7.14 -3.60
CA PRO A 25 -6.55 6.77 -4.96
C PRO A 25 -5.83 7.60 -6.01
N VAL A 26 -5.51 6.96 -7.12
CA VAL A 26 -4.88 7.62 -8.26
C VAL A 26 -5.76 7.36 -9.47
N ALA A 27 -6.13 8.41 -10.17
CA ALA A 27 -7.04 8.28 -11.31
C ALA A 27 -6.40 7.56 -12.49
N GLU A 28 -7.19 6.78 -13.18
CA GLU A 28 -6.74 6.13 -14.40
C GLU A 28 -7.28 6.86 -15.60
N PRO A 29 -6.55 6.91 -16.69
CA PRO A 29 -5.23 6.29 -16.87
C PRO A 29 -4.19 7.04 -16.04
N PHE A 30 -3.20 6.30 -15.54
CA PHE A 30 -2.22 6.90 -14.66
C PHE A 30 -1.32 7.87 -15.42
N ASP A 31 -1.16 9.05 -14.85
CA ASP A 31 -0.20 10.03 -15.35
C ASP A 31 1.06 9.86 -14.53
N PRO A 32 2.16 9.39 -15.11
CA PRO A 32 3.35 9.09 -14.31
C PRO A 32 3.87 10.28 -13.52
N GLU A 33 3.76 11.48 -14.07
CA GLU A 33 4.26 12.63 -13.39
C GLU A 33 3.41 12.99 -12.17
N ALA A 34 2.10 13.01 -12.35
CA ALA A 34 1.20 13.31 -11.23
C ALA A 34 1.26 12.23 -10.18
N ALA A 35 1.31 10.97 -10.60
CA ALA A 35 1.36 9.87 -9.65
C ALA A 35 2.69 9.85 -8.91
N GLY A 36 3.78 10.16 -9.60
CA GLY A 36 5.09 10.23 -8.96
C GLY A 36 5.16 11.33 -7.92
N ARG A 37 4.53 12.46 -8.23
CA ARG A 37 4.48 13.56 -7.29
C ARG A 37 3.71 13.15 -6.04
N LYS A 38 2.62 12.41 -6.22
CA LYS A 38 1.85 11.95 -5.09
C LYS A 38 2.65 10.96 -4.24
N LEU A 39 3.39 10.08 -4.87
CA LEU A 39 4.24 9.14 -4.13
C LEU A 39 5.31 9.89 -3.34
N ARG A 40 5.92 10.90 -3.93
CA ARG A 40 6.93 11.68 -3.20
C ARG A 40 6.32 12.39 -2.00
N GLU A 41 5.09 12.89 -2.16
CA GLU A 41 4.41 13.53 -1.07
C GLU A 41 4.20 12.54 0.05
N MET A 42 3.74 11.35 -0.27
CA MET A 42 3.49 10.31 0.72
C MET A 42 4.76 9.87 1.41
N ALA A 43 5.84 9.73 0.64
CA ALA A 43 7.10 9.29 1.20
C ALA A 43 7.67 10.29 2.19
N GLY A 44 7.26 11.54 2.09
CA GLY A 44 7.72 12.56 3.03
C GLY A 44 6.90 12.64 4.29
N LYS A 45 5.90 11.77 4.45
CA LYS A 45 5.09 11.77 5.65
C LYS A 45 5.47 10.62 6.55
N ASP A 46 4.66 10.37 7.56
CA ASP A 46 5.01 9.37 8.55
C ASP A 46 4.51 7.97 8.18
N TYR A 47 4.79 7.53 6.98
CA TYR A 47 4.37 6.19 6.58
C TYR A 47 5.54 5.23 6.70
N ALA A 48 5.32 4.13 7.37
CA ALA A 48 6.34 3.09 7.42
C ALA A 48 6.26 2.22 6.17
N VAL A 49 5.04 2.04 5.63
CA VAL A 49 4.83 1.19 4.47
C VAL A 49 3.85 1.85 3.54
N ILE A 50 4.13 1.81 2.26
CA ILE A 50 3.19 2.24 1.24
C ILE A 50 2.99 1.05 0.32
N TYR A 51 1.81 0.43 0.37
CA TYR A 51 1.46 -0.62 -0.56
C TYR A 51 1.01 0.04 -1.85
N ILE A 52 1.40 -0.49 -2.99
CA ILE A 52 1.07 0.14 -4.25
C ILE A 52 0.63 -0.95 -5.21
N THR A 53 -0.45 -0.72 -5.95
CA THR A 53 -0.92 -1.75 -6.89
C THR A 53 0.14 -1.98 -7.95
N GLU A 54 0.23 -3.21 -8.44
CA GLU A 54 1.25 -3.56 -9.41
C GLU A 54 1.14 -2.73 -10.68
N SER A 55 -0.07 -2.42 -11.12
CA SER A 55 -0.22 -1.62 -12.33
C SER A 55 0.33 -0.20 -12.15
N LEU A 56 0.12 0.38 -10.98
CA LEU A 56 0.68 1.71 -10.72
C LEU A 56 2.18 1.60 -10.49
N ALA A 57 2.63 0.56 -9.85
CA ALA A 57 4.06 0.38 -9.61
C ALA A 57 4.83 0.28 -10.93
N ALA A 58 4.23 -0.34 -11.94
CA ALA A 58 4.89 -0.45 -13.24
C ALA A 58 5.10 0.92 -13.88
N VAL A 59 4.20 1.85 -13.61
CA VAL A 59 4.31 3.20 -14.15
C VAL A 59 5.34 4.01 -13.38
N LEU A 60 5.55 3.67 -12.10
CA LEU A 60 6.43 4.44 -11.23
C LEU A 60 7.71 3.71 -10.86
N GLU A 61 8.15 2.81 -11.71
CA GLU A 61 9.28 1.96 -11.39
C GLU A 61 10.52 2.74 -10.99
N GLU A 62 10.85 3.77 -11.73
CA GLU A 62 12.03 4.56 -11.42
C GLU A 62 11.90 5.31 -10.11
N GLU A 63 10.71 5.84 -9.88
CA GLU A 63 10.48 6.58 -8.65
C GLU A 63 10.58 5.63 -7.45
N ILE A 64 10.02 4.43 -7.57
CA ILE A 64 10.07 3.46 -6.50
C ILE A 64 11.50 3.01 -6.24
N ASP A 65 12.26 2.82 -7.30
CA ASP A 65 13.65 2.41 -7.14
C ASP A 65 14.45 3.42 -6.35
N SER A 66 14.10 4.69 -6.45
CA SER A 66 14.84 5.72 -5.72
C SER A 66 14.70 5.59 -4.21
N TYR A 67 13.70 4.82 -3.74
CA TYR A 67 13.53 4.62 -2.31
C TYR A 67 14.06 3.27 -1.84
N ARG A 68 14.65 2.50 -2.72
CA ARG A 68 15.08 1.14 -2.37
C ARG A 68 16.09 1.12 -1.25
N MET A 69 16.95 2.10 -1.20
CA MET A 69 17.98 2.15 -0.18
C MET A 69 17.57 2.89 1.08
N GLU A 70 16.35 3.45 1.08
CA GLU A 70 15.90 4.17 2.25
C GLU A 70 15.33 3.22 3.27
N LYS A 71 15.47 3.58 4.56
CA LYS A 71 14.89 2.76 5.55
C LYS A 71 13.40 2.83 5.50
N LEU A 72 12.84 3.98 5.31
CA LEU A 72 11.41 4.21 5.27
C LEU A 72 11.08 5.20 4.20
N PRO A 73 9.96 5.06 3.55
CA PRO A 73 8.99 3.97 3.72
C PRO A 73 9.38 2.75 2.90
N ALA A 74 8.87 1.61 3.27
CA ALA A 74 8.99 0.43 2.42
C ALA A 74 7.85 0.51 1.42
N ILE A 75 8.16 0.38 0.13
CA ILE A 75 7.15 0.46 -0.92
C ILE A 75 6.96 -0.93 -1.50
N ILE A 76 5.77 -1.49 -1.33
CA ILE A 76 5.54 -2.89 -1.63
C ILE A 76 4.40 -3.06 -2.63
N PRO A 77 4.65 -3.68 -3.78
CA PRO A 77 3.60 -3.88 -4.77
C PRO A 77 2.59 -4.93 -4.32
N ILE A 78 1.34 -4.73 -4.67
CA ILE A 78 0.29 -5.70 -4.39
C ILE A 78 -0.57 -5.88 -5.64
N PRO A 79 -1.25 -7.00 -5.77
CA PRO A 79 -2.11 -7.21 -6.93
C PRO A 79 -3.29 -6.24 -6.96
N GLY A 80 -3.72 -5.89 -8.16
CA GLY A 80 -4.88 -5.04 -8.32
C GLY A 80 -6.12 -5.84 -8.60
N VAL A 81 -7.16 -5.14 -9.03
CA VAL A 81 -8.46 -5.75 -9.23
C VAL A 81 -8.44 -6.86 -10.27
N SER A 82 -7.70 -6.69 -11.32
CA SER A 82 -7.75 -7.66 -12.40
C SER A 82 -7.32 -9.04 -11.94
N GLY A 83 -6.48 -9.15 -10.97
CA GLY A 83 -6.11 -10.44 -10.46
C GLY A 83 -6.72 -10.68 -9.11
N ASN A 84 -7.72 -9.90 -8.75
CA ASN A 84 -8.15 -9.88 -7.40
C ASN A 84 -9.18 -10.92 -7.09
N ASN A 85 -8.91 -11.75 -6.13
CA ASN A 85 -9.89 -12.68 -5.60
C ASN A 85 -9.78 -12.60 -4.10
N GLY A 86 -9.49 -11.44 -3.57
CA GLY A 86 -9.35 -11.25 -2.14
C GLY A 86 -7.94 -11.44 -1.63
N MET A 87 -7.05 -11.90 -2.50
CA MET A 87 -5.72 -12.21 -2.05
C MET A 87 -4.95 -10.98 -1.65
N GLY A 88 -5.14 -9.86 -2.34
CA GLY A 88 -4.42 -8.64 -2.00
C GLY A 88 -4.72 -8.19 -0.59
N ILE A 89 -5.99 -8.23 -0.20
CA ILE A 89 -6.38 -7.81 1.13
C ILE A 89 -5.81 -8.77 2.17
N LYS A 90 -5.83 -10.06 1.89
CA LYS A 90 -5.28 -11.03 2.81
C LYS A 90 -3.79 -10.83 3.01
N MET A 91 -3.07 -10.54 1.93
CA MET A 91 -1.64 -10.33 2.03
C MET A 91 -1.32 -9.10 2.86
N VAL A 92 -2.06 -8.02 2.68
CA VAL A 92 -1.82 -6.82 3.44
C VAL A 92 -2.17 -7.04 4.91
N LYS A 93 -3.29 -7.72 5.17
CA LYS A 93 -3.68 -8.00 6.54
C LYS A 93 -2.59 -8.77 7.25
N LYS A 94 -2.05 -9.79 6.61
CA LYS A 94 -1.00 -10.58 7.19
C LYS A 94 0.24 -9.74 7.46
N SER A 95 0.59 -8.89 6.51
CA SER A 95 1.72 -8.02 6.66
C SER A 95 1.57 -7.06 7.81
N VAL A 96 0.38 -6.51 7.98
CA VAL A 96 0.12 -5.58 9.07
C VAL A 96 0.23 -6.31 10.41
N GLU A 97 -0.30 -7.52 10.48
CA GLU A 97 -0.18 -8.31 11.70
C GLU A 97 1.28 -8.55 12.06
N GLN A 98 2.10 -8.86 11.07
CA GLN A 98 3.50 -9.09 11.33
C GLN A 98 4.21 -7.82 11.73
N ALA A 99 3.86 -6.73 11.13
CA ALA A 99 4.52 -5.46 11.41
C ALA A 99 4.24 -4.96 12.81
N VAL A 100 3.02 -5.19 13.29
CA VAL A 100 2.70 -4.73 14.61
C VAL A 100 3.11 -5.73 15.60
N GLY A 101 3.50 -6.90 15.18
CA GLY A 101 3.99 -7.85 16.09
C GLY A 101 3.02 -8.46 16.92
N THR A 102 1.79 -8.33 16.76
CA THR A 102 0.99 -8.97 17.54
C THR A 102 -0.22 -8.93 17.24
N ASP A 103 -0.80 -9.14 17.27
CA ASP A 103 -1.99 -9.42 17.41
C ASP A 103 -2.77 -8.44 18.00
N ILE A 104 -2.38 -7.45 18.40
CA ILE A 104 -3.18 -6.52 19.00
C ILE A 104 -4.39 -6.21 18.28
N VAL A 105 -4.33 -6.03 17.02
CA VAL A 105 -5.47 -5.64 16.30
C VAL A 105 -6.33 -6.77 15.84
N PHE A 106 -5.76 -7.88 15.45
CA PHE A 106 -6.57 -8.89 14.89
C PHE A 106 -6.69 -10.11 15.74
N GLN A 107 -6.15 -10.08 16.94
CA GLN A 107 -6.02 -11.21 17.59
C GLN A 107 -7.10 -12.02 17.81
N ASP A 108 -7.99 -11.65 18.39
CA ASP A 108 -8.92 -12.45 18.87
C ASP A 108 -9.62 -13.12 17.90
N LYS A 109 -10.02 -12.61 16.96
CA LYS A 109 -10.86 -13.22 16.20
C LYS A 109 -10.20 -14.12 15.41
N ASN A 110 -9.09 -14.15 15.36
CA ASN A 110 -8.56 -14.93 14.53
C ASN A 110 -7.95 -16.00 14.97
N ARG A 111 -7.98 -16.19 16.00
CA ARG A 111 -7.40 -17.15 16.47
C ARG A 111 -7.88 -18.20 16.24
N ARG A 112 -8.12 -18.48 15.85
CA ARG A 112 -8.66 -19.34 15.76
C ARG A 112 -8.71 -19.62 15.10
#